data_59b52d7307c8e79e0071c23cb9abd232
#
_entry.id   59b52d7307c8e79e0071c23cb9abd232
#
_cell.length_a   1.000
_cell.length_b   1.000
_cell.length_c   1.000
_cell.angle_alpha   90.00
_cell.angle_beta   90.00
_cell.angle_gamma   90.00
#
_symmetry.space_group_name_H-M   'P 1'
#
loop_
_entity.id
_entity.type
_entity.pdbx_description
1 polymer ?
#
loop_
_entity_poly.entity_id
_entity_poly.type
_entity_poly.pdbx_seq_one_letter_code
_entity_poly.pdbx_strand_id
1 'polypeptide(L)'
;MSAKKSLRPGSNGLPPAHAHASRPAAGAPADPDVILASLPIGTPDYLRVLGAILKKYNHLHSTKHKGVSFDTMLDRQRLYASFFRELRHHTPYRNLDPRQLANRHIEAMVQRWVARDLATATIHNYLSFLRSYGGWIGKPGMVREPAYYVGAESPHAHRSQVATFDHSWLAKNVDIDAKIAEVSAFDSWVGLQLELCARFGMRPKEARHFRPHGAVIPRAQAIARDADAFPEHDTFLHISHGTKGGRPRDVPITTDAQRELLARLTAAVATGMYVGRPGHTSTQNSTRFYYVIRRFGISKDQLGVVAHGLRHQHANDEYESAAGAPSRVRGGAVRPALDAEARQRTARLLGHNRPRVASCYIGKSLAANADGHSTAEPAESSGDAAPQPGAGDRTT
;
A
#
# COMPACT_ATOMS: atom_id res chain seq x y z
N MET A 1 -78.71 -7.94 34.55
CA MET A 1 -78.61 -9.32 35.05
C MET A 1 -77.66 -10.06 34.13
N SER A 2 -76.43 -10.35 34.55
CA SER A 2 -75.75 -11.59 34.25
C SER A 2 -74.34 -11.57 34.87
N ALA A 3 -73.99 -12.70 35.43
CA ALA A 3 -72.95 -12.90 36.42
C ALA A 3 -71.54 -12.86 35.88
N LYS A 4 -70.63 -12.22 36.63
CA LYS A 4 -69.20 -12.35 36.50
C LYS A 4 -68.74 -13.72 36.99
N LYS A 5 -68.04 -14.49 36.13
CA LYS A 5 -67.23 -15.65 36.53
C LYS A 5 -65.75 -15.22 36.63
N SER A 6 -65.25 -15.30 37.82
CA SER A 6 -63.87 -15.20 38.22
C SER A 6 -63.12 -16.46 37.77
N LEU A 7 -62.02 -16.30 37.03
CA LEU A 7 -61.01 -17.34 36.77
C LEU A 7 -59.69 -16.95 37.42
N ARG A 8 -59.21 -17.81 38.31
CA ARG A 8 -57.88 -17.70 38.95
C ARG A 8 -56.76 -17.98 37.93
N PRO A 9 -55.61 -17.32 38.02
CA PRO A 9 -54.50 -17.64 37.18
C PRO A 9 -53.71 -18.87 37.64
N GLY A 10 -53.52 -19.82 36.75
CA GLY A 10 -52.68 -21.00 36.95
C GLY A 10 -51.19 -20.60 36.95
N SER A 11 -50.45 -21.13 37.91
CA SER A 11 -49.05 -21.08 38.06
C SER A 11 -48.35 -21.89 36.95
N ASN A 12 -47.87 -21.25 35.89
CA ASN A 12 -46.93 -21.88 34.93
C ASN A 12 -45.49 -21.69 35.43
N GLY A 13 -44.92 -22.77 35.95
CA GLY A 13 -43.51 -22.85 36.27
C GLY A 13 -42.66 -22.65 35.01
N LEU A 14 -41.74 -21.68 35.06
CA LEU A 14 -40.66 -21.52 34.07
C LEU A 14 -39.75 -22.76 34.13
N PRO A 15 -39.33 -23.29 32.97
CA PRO A 15 -38.31 -24.33 32.95
C PRO A 15 -36.98 -23.77 33.47
N PRO A 16 -36.10 -24.61 34.08
CA PRO A 16 -34.83 -24.15 34.64
C PRO A 16 -33.95 -23.59 33.55
N ALA A 17 -33.34 -22.43 33.83
CA ALA A 17 -32.37 -21.80 32.96
C ALA A 17 -31.25 -22.82 32.62
N HIS A 18 -31.13 -23.13 31.35
CA HIS A 18 -29.96 -23.88 30.86
C HIS A 18 -28.70 -23.13 31.27
N ALA A 19 -27.89 -23.76 32.11
CA ALA A 19 -26.56 -23.32 32.47
C ALA A 19 -25.79 -23.12 31.14
N HIS A 20 -25.48 -21.88 30.82
CA HIS A 20 -24.52 -21.58 29.79
C HIS A 20 -23.21 -22.24 30.20
N ALA A 21 -22.85 -23.34 29.55
CA ALA A 21 -21.53 -23.90 29.62
C ALA A 21 -20.54 -22.80 29.31
N SER A 22 -19.78 -22.38 30.31
CA SER A 22 -18.70 -21.40 30.16
C SER A 22 -17.76 -21.92 29.09
N ARG A 23 -17.70 -21.16 27.98
CA ARG A 23 -16.73 -21.37 26.91
C ARG A 23 -15.36 -21.41 27.59
N PRO A 24 -14.52 -22.47 27.39
CA PRO A 24 -13.23 -22.51 28.01
C PRO A 24 -12.47 -21.24 27.60
N ALA A 25 -11.91 -20.56 28.58
CA ALA A 25 -11.05 -19.39 28.37
C ALA A 25 -10.04 -19.75 27.27
N ALA A 26 -9.98 -18.95 26.21
CA ALA A 26 -9.03 -19.17 25.13
C ALA A 26 -7.64 -19.20 25.76
N GLY A 27 -7.04 -20.40 25.84
CA GLY A 27 -5.70 -20.59 26.39
C GLY A 27 -4.73 -19.64 25.71
N ALA A 28 -3.72 -19.17 26.43
CA ALA A 28 -2.67 -18.33 25.88
C ALA A 28 -2.21 -18.90 24.51
N PRO A 29 -2.05 -18.08 23.48
CA PRO A 29 -1.76 -18.57 22.14
C PRO A 29 -0.46 -19.38 22.17
N ALA A 30 -0.56 -20.67 21.84
CA ALA A 30 0.55 -21.62 21.94
C ALA A 30 1.81 -21.06 21.24
N ASP A 31 2.97 -21.29 21.88
CA ASP A 31 4.28 -20.88 21.36
C ASP A 31 4.46 -21.49 19.95
N PRO A 32 4.88 -20.70 18.95
CA PRO A 32 5.15 -21.19 17.61
C PRO A 32 6.16 -22.34 17.55
N ASP A 33 7.18 -22.32 18.41
CA ASP A 33 8.21 -23.36 18.45
C ASP A 33 7.66 -24.68 19.01
N VAL A 34 6.79 -24.61 20.00
CA VAL A 34 6.09 -25.78 20.54
C VAL A 34 5.17 -26.38 19.46
N ILE A 35 4.45 -25.54 18.72
CA ILE A 35 3.59 -26.00 17.60
C ILE A 35 4.43 -26.68 16.53
N LEU A 36 5.54 -26.05 16.12
CA LEU A 36 6.40 -26.59 15.05
C LEU A 36 7.08 -27.90 15.47
N ALA A 37 7.46 -28.04 16.74
CA ALA A 37 8.05 -29.25 17.28
C ALA A 37 7.02 -30.39 17.42
N SER A 38 5.76 -30.08 17.77
CA SER A 38 4.70 -31.07 17.98
C SER A 38 4.12 -31.66 16.68
N LEU A 39 4.29 -30.97 15.55
CA LEU A 39 3.76 -31.41 14.28
C LEU A 39 4.82 -32.17 13.46
N PRO A 40 4.60 -33.45 13.09
CA PRO A 40 5.54 -34.21 12.26
C PRO A 40 5.69 -33.55 10.88
N ILE A 41 6.85 -33.73 10.26
CA ILE A 41 7.08 -33.28 8.88
C ILE A 41 6.11 -34.02 7.93
N GLY A 42 5.47 -33.29 7.04
CA GLY A 42 4.47 -33.82 6.11
C GLY A 42 3.06 -33.92 6.70
N THR A 43 2.82 -33.31 7.86
CA THR A 43 1.46 -33.26 8.45
C THR A 43 0.44 -32.71 7.43
N PRO A 44 -0.78 -33.26 7.39
CA PRO A 44 -1.87 -32.73 6.56
C PRO A 44 -2.29 -31.33 6.98
N ASP A 45 -2.06 -30.94 8.24
CA ASP A 45 -2.39 -29.61 8.80
C ASP A 45 -1.32 -28.57 8.44
N TYR A 46 -1.09 -28.38 7.16
CA TYR A 46 -0.10 -27.40 6.67
C TYR A 46 -0.43 -25.95 7.09
N LEU A 47 -1.71 -25.61 7.28
CA LEU A 47 -2.11 -24.27 7.69
C LEU A 47 -1.64 -23.95 9.11
N ARG A 48 -1.65 -24.94 9.99
CA ARG A 48 -1.14 -24.77 11.38
C ARG A 48 0.38 -24.60 11.36
N VAL A 49 1.09 -25.35 10.51
CA VAL A 49 2.54 -25.17 10.30
C VAL A 49 2.84 -23.77 9.75
N LEU A 50 2.13 -23.37 8.69
CA LEU A 50 2.30 -22.04 8.09
C LEU A 50 1.98 -20.92 9.09
N GLY A 51 0.89 -21.06 9.83
CA GLY A 51 0.49 -20.10 10.87
C GLY A 51 1.55 -19.92 11.95
N ALA A 52 2.17 -21.01 12.40
CA ALA A 52 3.26 -20.96 13.38
C ALA A 52 4.52 -20.27 12.83
N ILE A 53 4.92 -20.57 11.58
CA ILE A 53 6.03 -19.90 10.90
C ILE A 53 5.75 -18.39 10.77
N LEU A 54 4.56 -18.01 10.34
CA LEU A 54 4.18 -16.60 10.18
C LEU A 54 4.15 -15.87 11.52
N LYS A 55 3.61 -16.49 12.56
CA LYS A 55 3.61 -15.92 13.92
C LYS A 55 5.01 -15.65 14.41
N LYS A 56 5.95 -16.58 14.15
CA LYS A 56 7.34 -16.47 14.59
C LYS A 56 8.14 -15.42 13.83
N TYR A 57 7.98 -15.32 12.52
CA TYR A 57 8.92 -14.60 11.66
C TYR A 57 8.36 -13.43 10.86
N ASN A 58 7.02 -13.35 10.63
CA ASN A 58 6.46 -12.41 9.66
C ASN A 58 6.67 -10.93 10.02
N HIS A 59 6.90 -10.63 11.29
CA HIS A 59 7.21 -9.28 11.77
C HIS A 59 8.66 -8.85 11.50
N LEU A 60 9.55 -9.77 11.13
CA LEU A 60 10.98 -9.50 10.95
C LEU A 60 11.27 -8.95 9.54
N HIS A 61 12.16 -7.97 9.48
CA HIS A 61 12.74 -7.52 8.21
C HIS A 61 13.78 -8.53 7.72
N SER A 62 13.89 -8.76 6.41
CA SER A 62 14.78 -9.77 5.83
C SER A 62 16.28 -9.49 6.02
N THR A 63 16.68 -8.20 6.10
CA THR A 63 18.08 -7.79 6.10
C THR A 63 18.44 -6.73 7.15
N LYS A 64 17.46 -6.17 7.86
CA LYS A 64 17.68 -5.09 8.83
C LYS A 64 17.19 -5.51 10.20
N HIS A 65 17.87 -5.08 11.25
CA HIS A 65 17.45 -5.31 12.64
C HIS A 65 16.26 -4.42 13.04
N LYS A 66 15.15 -4.53 12.32
CA LYS A 66 13.89 -3.82 12.60
C LYS A 66 12.69 -4.67 12.18
N GLY A 67 11.52 -4.33 12.69
CA GLY A 67 10.26 -4.90 12.23
C GLY A 67 9.87 -4.37 10.84
N VAL A 68 8.95 -5.09 10.18
CA VAL A 68 8.28 -4.62 8.97
C VAL A 68 6.97 -3.90 9.31
N SER A 69 6.42 -3.14 8.36
CA SER A 69 5.11 -2.49 8.54
C SER A 69 3.99 -3.53 8.63
N PHE A 70 2.88 -3.15 9.27
CA PHE A 70 1.68 -3.98 9.33
C PHE A 70 1.16 -4.37 7.94
N ASP A 71 1.18 -3.44 6.98
CA ASP A 71 0.80 -3.72 5.60
C ASP A 71 1.68 -4.81 4.97
N THR A 72 3.01 -4.71 5.16
CA THR A 72 3.94 -5.75 4.68
C THR A 72 3.65 -7.12 5.32
N MET A 73 3.30 -7.14 6.61
CA MET A 73 2.92 -8.40 7.29
C MET A 73 1.67 -9.01 6.68
N LEU A 74 0.64 -8.18 6.41
CA LEU A 74 -0.60 -8.62 5.77
C LEU A 74 -0.37 -9.12 4.35
N ASP A 75 0.41 -8.41 3.55
CA ASP A 75 0.70 -8.79 2.17
C ASP A 75 1.48 -10.11 2.10
N ARG A 76 2.46 -10.29 2.98
CA ARG A 76 3.18 -11.57 3.14
C ARG A 76 2.22 -12.69 3.54
N GLN A 77 1.36 -12.46 4.53
CA GLN A 77 0.40 -13.44 4.99
C GLN A 77 -0.57 -13.86 3.88
N ARG A 78 -1.10 -12.90 3.12
CA ARG A 78 -1.98 -13.16 1.98
C ARG A 78 -1.27 -13.94 0.90
N LEU A 79 -0.05 -13.52 0.54
CA LEU A 79 0.74 -14.24 -0.44
C LEU A 79 0.98 -15.68 -0.02
N TYR A 80 1.54 -15.93 1.17
CA TYR A 80 1.89 -17.30 1.56
C TYR A 80 0.66 -18.19 1.69
N ALA A 81 -0.45 -17.68 2.20
CA ALA A 81 -1.69 -18.43 2.27
C ALA A 81 -2.21 -18.81 0.85
N SER A 82 -2.19 -17.87 -0.10
CA SER A 82 -2.59 -18.15 -1.48
C SER A 82 -1.59 -19.06 -2.20
N PHE A 83 -0.29 -18.83 -2.02
CA PHE A 83 0.79 -19.62 -2.62
C PHE A 83 0.70 -21.10 -2.24
N PHE A 84 0.65 -21.42 -0.95
CA PHE A 84 0.55 -22.82 -0.51
C PHE A 84 -0.77 -23.47 -0.90
N ARG A 85 -1.87 -22.73 -0.88
CA ARG A 85 -3.16 -23.22 -1.37
C ARG A 85 -3.11 -23.53 -2.86
N GLU A 86 -2.65 -22.58 -3.68
CA GLU A 86 -2.57 -22.76 -5.13
C GLU A 86 -1.59 -23.86 -5.52
N LEU A 87 -0.44 -23.95 -4.86
CA LEU A 87 0.54 -25.01 -5.04
C LEU A 87 -0.08 -26.40 -4.81
N ARG A 88 -0.86 -26.57 -3.73
CA ARG A 88 -1.50 -27.84 -3.37
C ARG A 88 -2.65 -28.22 -4.30
N HIS A 89 -3.42 -27.26 -4.78
CA HIS A 89 -4.60 -27.54 -5.62
C HIS A 89 -4.28 -27.65 -7.10
N HIS A 90 -3.24 -26.99 -7.57
CA HIS A 90 -3.00 -26.82 -9.00
C HIS A 90 -1.63 -27.30 -9.48
N THR A 91 -0.86 -27.99 -8.62
CA THR A 91 0.42 -28.59 -8.99
C THR A 91 0.50 -30.02 -8.43
N PRO A 92 1.49 -30.83 -8.84
CA PRO A 92 1.70 -32.19 -8.26
C PRO A 92 2.05 -32.15 -6.75
N TYR A 93 2.33 -31.03 -6.16
CA TYR A 93 2.83 -30.90 -4.79
C TYR A 93 1.72 -30.80 -3.73
N ARG A 94 0.72 -31.69 -3.82
CA ARG A 94 -0.51 -31.64 -3.00
C ARG A 94 -0.27 -31.73 -1.49
N ASN A 95 0.78 -32.45 -1.07
CA ASN A 95 1.08 -32.71 0.36
C ASN A 95 2.31 -31.99 0.86
N LEU A 96 2.73 -30.90 0.20
CA LEU A 96 3.92 -30.17 0.61
C LEU A 96 3.75 -29.59 2.02
N ASP A 97 4.69 -29.93 2.91
CA ASP A 97 4.87 -29.26 4.18
C ASP A 97 5.55 -27.89 3.95
N PRO A 98 5.04 -26.80 4.53
CA PRO A 98 5.63 -25.47 4.39
C PRO A 98 7.12 -25.38 4.74
N ARG A 99 7.61 -26.21 5.67
CA ARG A 99 9.03 -26.29 6.06
C ARG A 99 9.90 -26.92 4.96
N GLN A 100 9.28 -27.69 4.04
CA GLN A 100 9.98 -28.39 2.97
C GLN A 100 9.94 -27.64 1.63
N LEU A 101 9.50 -26.37 1.62
CA LEU A 101 9.55 -25.54 0.41
C LEU A 101 10.94 -25.61 -0.22
N ALA A 102 11.01 -25.71 -1.55
CA ALA A 102 12.24 -25.81 -2.33
C ALA A 102 12.07 -25.09 -3.67
N ASN A 103 13.19 -24.80 -4.36
CA ASN A 103 13.20 -24.05 -5.63
C ASN A 103 12.21 -24.61 -6.68
N ARG A 104 12.13 -25.94 -6.84
CA ARG A 104 11.19 -26.59 -7.79
C ARG A 104 9.72 -26.20 -7.59
N HIS A 105 9.32 -25.94 -6.34
CA HIS A 105 7.94 -25.50 -6.02
C HIS A 105 7.71 -24.04 -6.42
N ILE A 106 8.74 -23.22 -6.27
CA ILE A 106 8.73 -21.82 -6.69
C ILE A 106 8.67 -21.72 -8.21
N GLU A 107 9.48 -22.53 -8.89
CA GLU A 107 9.48 -22.62 -10.35
C GLU A 107 8.09 -22.98 -10.90
N ALA A 108 7.46 -24.02 -10.37
CA ALA A 108 6.10 -24.41 -10.75
C ALA A 108 5.09 -23.26 -10.55
N MET A 109 5.24 -22.47 -9.48
CA MET A 109 4.36 -21.34 -9.24
C MET A 109 4.65 -20.13 -10.13
N VAL A 110 5.93 -19.85 -10.43
CA VAL A 110 6.29 -18.77 -11.37
C VAL A 110 5.73 -19.06 -12.76
N GLN A 111 5.86 -20.29 -13.26
CA GLN A 111 5.27 -20.69 -14.55
C GLN A 111 3.75 -20.45 -14.57
N ARG A 112 3.07 -20.79 -13.48
CA ARG A 112 1.62 -20.51 -13.37
C ARG A 112 1.30 -19.02 -13.33
N TRP A 113 2.09 -18.21 -12.65
CA TRP A 113 1.88 -16.75 -12.59
C TRP A 113 2.08 -16.11 -13.95
N VAL A 114 3.10 -16.56 -14.71
CA VAL A 114 3.33 -16.10 -16.08
C VAL A 114 2.18 -16.54 -16.99
N ALA A 115 1.75 -17.79 -16.92
CA ALA A 115 0.62 -18.30 -17.71
C ALA A 115 -0.72 -17.60 -17.43
N ARG A 116 -0.85 -16.95 -16.25
CA ARG A 116 -2.02 -16.13 -15.86
C ARG A 116 -1.81 -14.65 -16.11
N ASP A 117 -0.76 -14.28 -16.82
CA ASP A 117 -0.41 -12.89 -17.15
C ASP A 117 -0.29 -11.97 -15.93
N LEU A 118 0.28 -12.49 -14.83
CA LEU A 118 0.57 -11.61 -13.67
C LEU A 118 1.62 -10.58 -14.05
N ALA A 119 1.35 -9.33 -13.66
CA ALA A 119 2.28 -8.24 -13.91
C ALA A 119 3.68 -8.55 -13.34
N THR A 120 4.73 -8.19 -14.09
CA THR A 120 6.15 -8.37 -13.72
C THR A 120 6.44 -7.90 -12.30
N ALA A 121 5.92 -6.73 -11.93
CA ALA A 121 6.10 -6.18 -10.58
C ALA A 121 5.51 -7.07 -9.48
N THR A 122 4.38 -7.75 -9.75
CA THR A 122 3.74 -8.68 -8.82
C THR A 122 4.60 -9.93 -8.63
N ILE A 123 5.08 -10.53 -9.73
CA ILE A 123 5.96 -11.72 -9.70
C ILE A 123 7.22 -11.41 -8.88
N HIS A 124 7.87 -10.26 -9.14
CA HIS A 124 9.08 -9.84 -8.42
C HIS A 124 8.81 -9.62 -6.91
N ASN A 125 7.69 -9.02 -6.56
CA ASN A 125 7.31 -8.85 -5.16
C ASN A 125 7.08 -10.21 -4.48
N TYR A 126 6.42 -11.14 -5.16
CA TYR A 126 6.19 -12.50 -4.65
C TYR A 126 7.50 -13.25 -4.43
N LEU A 127 8.43 -13.18 -5.38
CA LEU A 127 9.77 -13.76 -5.23
C LEU A 127 10.55 -13.12 -4.06
N SER A 128 10.44 -11.80 -3.87
CA SER A 128 11.05 -11.11 -2.73
C SER A 128 10.51 -11.61 -1.39
N PHE A 129 9.19 -11.81 -1.28
CA PHE A 129 8.59 -12.37 -0.07
C PHE A 129 9.01 -13.83 0.13
N LEU A 130 9.06 -14.63 -0.92
CA LEU A 130 9.53 -16.02 -0.85
C LEU A 130 11.01 -16.13 -0.46
N ARG A 131 11.86 -15.13 -0.83
CA ARG A 131 13.24 -15.06 -0.31
C ARG A 131 13.26 -14.89 1.21
N SER A 132 12.40 -14.02 1.75
CA SER A 132 12.26 -13.87 3.20
C SER A 132 11.83 -15.18 3.85
N TYR A 133 10.83 -15.86 3.24
CA TYR A 133 10.34 -17.14 3.72
C TYR A 133 11.42 -18.23 3.70
N GLY A 134 12.22 -18.30 2.62
CA GLY A 134 13.37 -19.21 2.53
C GLY A 134 14.36 -19.03 3.68
N GLY A 135 14.67 -17.78 4.05
CA GLY A 135 15.49 -17.49 5.22
C GLY A 135 14.87 -18.01 6.53
N TRP A 136 13.54 -17.87 6.72
CA TRP A 136 12.84 -18.32 7.94
C TRP A 136 12.85 -19.84 8.13
N ILE A 137 12.88 -20.61 7.03
CA ILE A 137 12.94 -22.07 7.08
C ILE A 137 14.36 -22.62 6.92
N GLY A 138 15.39 -21.76 7.12
CA GLY A 138 16.80 -22.19 7.07
C GLY A 138 17.35 -22.48 5.66
N LYS A 139 16.72 -21.94 4.61
CA LYS A 139 17.12 -22.15 3.21
C LYS A 139 17.42 -20.81 2.49
N PRO A 140 18.38 -20.02 2.98
CA PRO A 140 18.78 -18.81 2.30
C PRO A 140 19.30 -19.14 0.89
N GLY A 141 19.03 -18.29 -0.11
CA GLY A 141 19.43 -18.54 -1.49
C GLY A 141 18.56 -19.55 -2.28
N MET A 142 17.52 -20.14 -1.66
CA MET A 142 16.60 -21.05 -2.33
C MET A 142 15.87 -20.38 -3.50
N VAL A 143 15.52 -19.10 -3.37
CA VAL A 143 14.81 -18.34 -4.40
C VAL A 143 15.82 -17.66 -5.31
N ARG A 144 15.87 -18.08 -6.57
CA ARG A 144 16.77 -17.55 -7.59
C ARG A 144 16.28 -16.19 -8.10
N GLU A 145 17.11 -15.58 -8.97
CA GLU A 145 16.70 -14.34 -9.66
C GLU A 145 15.58 -14.62 -10.66
N PRO A 146 14.72 -13.64 -10.97
CA PRO A 146 13.57 -13.85 -11.86
C PRO A 146 13.94 -14.45 -13.22
N ALA A 147 15.03 -14.01 -13.82
CA ALA A 147 15.53 -14.52 -15.10
C ALA A 147 15.79 -16.04 -15.11
N TYR A 148 16.13 -16.64 -13.95
CA TYR A 148 16.28 -18.08 -13.82
C TYR A 148 14.98 -18.82 -14.13
N TYR A 149 13.84 -18.28 -13.72
CA TYR A 149 12.53 -18.93 -13.84
C TYR A 149 11.86 -18.68 -15.19
N VAL A 150 12.09 -17.52 -15.79
CA VAL A 150 11.35 -17.06 -16.97
C VAL A 150 12.21 -16.92 -18.23
N GLY A 151 13.54 -17.12 -18.11
CA GLY A 151 14.51 -16.82 -19.16
C GLY A 151 14.95 -15.35 -19.18
N ALA A 152 16.20 -15.10 -19.58
CA ALA A 152 16.80 -13.76 -19.54
C ALA A 152 16.10 -12.76 -20.47
N GLU A 153 15.58 -13.22 -21.60
CA GLU A 153 14.93 -12.40 -22.63
C GLU A 153 13.43 -12.17 -22.33
N SER A 154 12.89 -12.78 -21.28
CA SER A 154 11.50 -12.60 -20.91
C SER A 154 11.23 -11.17 -20.40
N PRO A 155 10.08 -10.56 -20.74
CA PRO A 155 9.68 -9.27 -20.17
C PRO A 155 9.51 -9.33 -18.64
N HIS A 156 9.39 -10.53 -18.07
CA HIS A 156 9.33 -10.74 -16.63
C HIS A 156 10.70 -10.91 -15.95
N ALA A 157 11.80 -10.99 -16.71
CA ALA A 157 13.14 -11.15 -16.14
C ALA A 157 13.60 -9.92 -15.36
N HIS A 158 13.25 -8.74 -15.86
CA HIS A 158 13.70 -7.46 -15.31
C HIS A 158 12.54 -6.54 -15.00
N ARG A 159 12.57 -5.93 -13.82
CA ARG A 159 11.59 -4.93 -13.41
C ARG A 159 12.15 -3.52 -13.60
N SER A 160 11.51 -2.71 -14.43
CA SER A 160 11.73 -1.28 -14.46
C SER A 160 10.78 -0.57 -13.48
N GLN A 161 11.32 0.39 -12.72
CA GLN A 161 10.52 1.34 -11.92
C GLN A 161 10.40 2.71 -12.59
N VAL A 162 10.93 2.85 -13.79
CA VAL A 162 10.88 4.09 -14.57
C VAL A 162 9.51 4.19 -15.25
N ALA A 163 8.82 5.30 -15.05
CA ALA A 163 7.59 5.57 -15.78
C ALA A 163 7.89 5.74 -17.27
N THR A 164 7.11 5.07 -18.11
CA THR A 164 7.20 5.15 -19.59
C THR A 164 6.09 6.01 -20.18
N PHE A 165 5.07 6.33 -19.42
CA PHE A 165 3.97 7.21 -19.81
C PHE A 165 3.46 8.00 -18.58
N ASP A 166 2.73 9.08 -18.85
CA ASP A 166 2.15 9.92 -17.80
C ASP A 166 0.92 9.23 -17.17
N HIS A 167 0.99 9.03 -15.86
CA HIS A 167 -0.09 8.49 -15.03
C HIS A 167 -0.97 9.56 -14.38
N SER A 168 -0.78 10.84 -14.75
CA SER A 168 -1.56 11.95 -14.20
C SER A 168 -3.02 11.90 -14.68
N TRP A 169 -3.89 12.60 -13.97
CA TRP A 169 -5.30 12.69 -14.34
C TRP A 169 -5.49 13.51 -15.64
N LEU A 170 -4.70 14.57 -15.81
CA LEU A 170 -4.75 15.37 -17.04
C LEU A 170 -4.37 14.56 -18.30
N ALA A 171 -3.43 13.61 -18.18
CA ALA A 171 -3.09 12.72 -19.28
C ALA A 171 -4.25 11.81 -19.74
N LYS A 172 -5.33 11.77 -18.97
CA LYS A 172 -6.58 11.05 -19.27
C LYS A 172 -7.77 11.98 -19.45
N ASN A 173 -7.52 13.27 -19.66
CA ASN A 173 -8.55 14.32 -19.82
C ASN A 173 -9.55 14.39 -18.65
N VAL A 174 -9.10 14.05 -17.44
CA VAL A 174 -9.91 14.18 -16.22
C VAL A 174 -9.62 15.52 -15.58
N ASP A 175 -10.62 16.39 -15.55
CA ASP A 175 -10.58 17.65 -14.81
C ASP A 175 -10.53 17.33 -13.30
N ILE A 176 -9.43 17.73 -12.68
CA ILE A 176 -9.13 17.39 -11.28
C ILE A 176 -10.11 18.12 -10.35
N ASP A 177 -10.30 19.41 -10.54
CA ASP A 177 -11.09 20.24 -9.62
C ASP A 177 -12.58 19.92 -9.76
N ALA A 178 -13.08 19.76 -10.99
CA ALA A 178 -14.45 19.34 -11.22
C ALA A 178 -14.73 17.95 -10.64
N LYS A 179 -13.82 16.98 -10.84
CA LYS A 179 -13.99 15.62 -10.29
C LYS A 179 -13.91 15.59 -8.75
N ILE A 180 -13.03 16.37 -8.15
CA ILE A 180 -12.96 16.48 -6.68
C ILE A 180 -14.22 17.16 -6.14
N ALA A 181 -14.75 18.19 -6.81
CA ALA A 181 -16.01 18.85 -6.42
C ALA A 181 -17.19 17.87 -6.47
N GLU A 182 -17.30 17.06 -7.54
CA GLU A 182 -18.31 16.00 -7.67
C GLU A 182 -18.24 14.98 -6.50
N VAL A 183 -17.04 14.53 -6.17
CA VAL A 183 -16.82 13.62 -5.03
C VAL A 183 -17.16 14.30 -3.71
N SER A 184 -16.78 15.57 -3.52
CA SER A 184 -17.01 16.35 -2.30
C SER A 184 -18.49 16.57 -2.02
N ALA A 185 -19.30 16.76 -3.06
CA ALA A 185 -20.75 16.88 -2.95
C ALA A 185 -21.40 15.59 -2.39
N PHE A 186 -20.81 14.43 -2.65
CA PHE A 186 -21.28 13.14 -2.12
C PHE A 186 -20.64 12.78 -0.77
N ASP A 187 -19.34 13.01 -0.63
CA ASP A 187 -18.57 12.72 0.58
C ASP A 187 -17.44 13.74 0.75
N SER A 188 -17.70 14.77 1.56
CA SER A 188 -16.76 15.87 1.79
C SER A 188 -15.42 15.40 2.36
N TRP A 189 -15.41 14.33 3.17
CA TRP A 189 -14.16 13.80 3.75
C TRP A 189 -13.27 13.16 2.70
N VAL A 190 -13.86 12.41 1.77
CA VAL A 190 -13.09 11.82 0.66
C VAL A 190 -12.64 12.92 -0.32
N GLY A 191 -13.47 13.95 -0.55
CA GLY A 191 -13.08 15.13 -1.32
C GLY A 191 -11.84 15.80 -0.75
N LEU A 192 -11.85 16.12 0.55
CA LEU A 192 -10.69 16.72 1.25
C LEU A 192 -9.43 15.84 1.16
N GLN A 193 -9.58 14.51 1.22
CA GLN A 193 -8.46 13.58 1.06
C GLN A 193 -7.90 13.60 -0.36
N LEU A 194 -8.74 13.73 -1.39
CA LEU A 194 -8.30 13.86 -2.78
C LEU A 194 -7.63 15.22 -3.03
N GLU A 195 -8.16 16.30 -2.46
CA GLU A 195 -7.52 17.62 -2.52
C GLU A 195 -6.10 17.60 -1.90
N LEU A 196 -5.90 16.94 -0.75
CA LEU A 196 -4.57 16.75 -0.17
C LEU A 196 -3.63 15.99 -1.13
N CYS A 197 -4.14 14.98 -1.84
CA CYS A 197 -3.36 14.29 -2.86
C CYS A 197 -2.99 15.20 -4.03
N ALA A 198 -3.91 16.05 -4.49
CA ALA A 198 -3.71 16.97 -5.60
C ALA A 198 -2.78 18.13 -5.24
N ARG A 199 -3.07 18.83 -4.14
CA ARG A 199 -2.39 20.08 -3.78
C ARG A 199 -1.03 19.89 -3.11
N PHE A 200 -0.79 18.74 -2.44
CA PHE A 200 0.47 18.45 -1.72
C PHE A 200 1.16 17.16 -2.16
N GLY A 201 0.71 16.55 -3.24
CA GLY A 201 1.28 15.30 -3.72
C GLY A 201 1.23 14.17 -2.68
N MET A 202 0.30 14.20 -1.73
CA MET A 202 0.19 13.17 -0.71
C MET A 202 -0.18 11.83 -1.33
N ARG A 203 0.36 10.74 -0.75
CA ARG A 203 -0.19 9.41 -1.03
C ARG A 203 -1.60 9.31 -0.45
N PRO A 204 -2.53 8.54 -1.05
CA PRO A 204 -3.87 8.36 -0.49
C PRO A 204 -3.88 7.89 0.98
N LYS A 205 -2.87 7.11 1.39
CA LYS A 205 -2.71 6.71 2.80
C LYS A 205 -2.29 7.90 3.68
N GLU A 206 -1.38 8.74 3.22
CA GLU A 206 -0.95 9.95 3.93
C GLU A 206 -2.13 10.91 4.12
N ALA A 207 -2.92 11.16 3.07
CA ALA A 207 -4.09 12.02 3.13
C ALA A 207 -5.14 11.54 4.15
N ARG A 208 -5.40 10.22 4.20
CA ARG A 208 -6.33 9.63 5.18
C ARG A 208 -5.82 9.64 6.63
N HIS A 209 -4.54 9.79 6.85
CA HIS A 209 -3.93 9.82 8.19
C HIS A 209 -3.37 11.21 8.53
N PHE A 210 -3.59 12.19 7.66
CA PHE A 210 -3.12 13.54 7.89
C PHE A 210 -3.87 14.17 9.07
N ARG A 211 -3.12 14.85 9.96
CA ARG A 211 -3.64 15.58 11.11
C ARG A 211 -3.35 17.05 10.89
N PRO A 212 -4.36 17.92 10.65
CA PRO A 212 -4.12 19.30 10.23
C PRO A 212 -3.62 20.21 11.36
N HIS A 213 -4.04 19.96 12.61
CA HIS A 213 -3.64 20.82 13.74
C HIS A 213 -2.15 20.68 14.05
N GLY A 214 -1.43 21.80 14.00
CA GLY A 214 0.01 21.86 14.23
C GLY A 214 0.86 21.35 13.07
N ALA A 215 0.26 21.04 11.93
CA ALA A 215 1.00 20.57 10.75
C ALA A 215 1.62 21.71 9.92
N VAL A 216 1.11 22.91 10.04
CA VAL A 216 1.72 24.11 9.42
C VAL A 216 2.83 24.61 10.35
N ILE A 217 4.06 24.61 9.85
CA ILE A 217 5.27 24.94 10.63
C ILE A 217 6.10 26.01 9.92
N PRO A 218 6.78 26.88 10.66
CA PRO A 218 7.75 27.80 10.08
C PRO A 218 9.00 27.06 9.62
N ARG A 219 9.75 27.65 8.69
CA ARG A 219 11.02 27.12 8.15
C ARG A 219 12.00 26.63 9.23
N ALA A 220 12.09 27.38 10.35
CA ALA A 220 13.01 27.04 11.44
C ALA A 220 12.68 25.70 12.12
N GLN A 221 11.46 25.19 11.99
CA GLN A 221 11.03 23.89 12.52
C GLN A 221 11.00 22.80 11.45
N ALA A 222 11.19 23.15 10.18
CA ALA A 222 11.18 22.19 9.09
C ALA A 222 12.45 21.31 9.11
N ILE A 223 12.34 20.13 8.58
CA ILE A 223 13.47 19.20 8.38
C ILE A 223 14.50 19.91 7.50
N ALA A 224 15.74 20.06 7.98
CA ALA A 224 16.77 20.86 7.33
C ALA A 224 16.92 20.51 5.82
N ARG A 225 17.02 19.23 5.47
CA ARG A 225 17.16 18.78 4.08
C ARG A 225 15.98 19.21 3.18
N ASP A 226 14.78 19.36 3.72
CA ASP A 226 13.58 19.75 2.99
C ASP A 226 13.51 21.28 2.91
N ALA A 227 13.85 21.98 3.99
CA ALA A 227 13.99 23.43 4.01
C ALA A 227 15.09 23.93 3.04
N ASP A 228 16.23 23.23 2.98
CA ASP A 228 17.35 23.57 2.08
C ASP A 228 17.01 23.35 0.60
N ALA A 229 16.12 22.40 0.31
CA ALA A 229 15.66 22.18 -1.06
C ALA A 229 14.68 23.24 -1.57
N PHE A 230 14.12 24.05 -0.66
CA PHE A 230 13.14 25.11 -0.95
C PHE A 230 13.49 26.39 -0.18
N PRO A 231 14.66 27.01 -0.47
CA PRO A 231 15.17 28.15 0.30
C PRO A 231 14.30 29.40 0.20
N GLU A 232 13.47 29.49 -0.81
CA GLU A 232 12.57 30.62 -1.08
C GLU A 232 11.29 30.61 -0.26
N HIS A 233 11.03 29.57 0.55
CA HIS A 233 9.77 29.42 1.30
C HIS A 233 9.99 29.44 2.82
N ASP A 234 9.12 30.14 3.55
CA ASP A 234 9.19 30.29 5.02
C ASP A 234 8.19 29.42 5.78
N THR A 235 7.22 28.83 5.08
CA THR A 235 6.14 28.04 5.70
C THR A 235 6.01 26.69 5.03
N PHE A 236 5.96 25.64 5.84
CA PHE A 236 5.93 24.25 5.40
C PHE A 236 4.76 23.50 6.02
N LEU A 237 4.34 22.45 5.33
CA LEU A 237 3.40 21.46 5.80
C LEU A 237 4.15 20.20 6.24
N HIS A 238 4.09 19.88 7.54
CA HIS A 238 4.70 18.68 8.11
C HIS A 238 3.82 17.44 7.87
N ILE A 239 4.33 16.45 7.15
CA ILE A 239 3.64 15.22 6.83
C ILE A 239 4.38 14.04 7.45
N SER A 240 3.85 13.50 8.57
CA SER A 240 4.49 12.42 9.34
C SER A 240 3.67 11.13 9.42
N HIS A 241 2.34 11.21 9.30
CA HIS A 241 1.45 10.07 9.45
C HIS A 241 1.13 9.39 8.11
N GLY A 242 1.05 8.07 8.11
CA GLY A 242 0.77 7.29 6.88
C GLY A 242 1.91 7.25 5.87
N THR A 243 3.06 7.84 6.20
CA THR A 243 4.23 7.92 5.32
C THR A 243 4.89 6.55 5.14
N LYS A 244 5.46 6.32 3.95
CA LYS A 244 6.17 5.07 3.65
C LYS A 244 7.43 4.95 4.52
N GLY A 245 7.52 3.85 5.25
CA GLY A 245 8.65 3.60 6.17
C GLY A 245 8.68 4.53 7.38
N GLY A 246 7.58 5.24 7.71
CA GLY A 246 7.50 6.16 8.86
C GLY A 246 8.36 7.42 8.73
N ARG A 247 8.79 7.77 7.51
CA ARG A 247 9.68 8.93 7.28
C ARG A 247 8.86 10.18 7.05
N PRO A 248 8.98 11.20 7.91
CA PRO A 248 8.34 12.47 7.71
C PRO A 248 9.01 13.25 6.56
N ARG A 249 8.24 14.20 6.01
CA ARG A 249 8.72 15.22 5.08
C ARG A 249 8.01 16.52 5.31
N ASP A 250 8.64 17.61 4.89
CA ASP A 250 8.08 18.95 4.91
C ASP A 250 7.95 19.46 3.49
N VAL A 251 6.73 19.93 3.16
CA VAL A 251 6.37 20.39 1.82
C VAL A 251 6.09 21.87 1.91
N PRO A 252 6.70 22.74 1.07
CA PRO A 252 6.43 24.17 1.12
C PRO A 252 4.97 24.48 0.79
N ILE A 253 4.41 25.48 1.46
CA ILE A 253 3.07 26.00 1.18
C ILE A 253 3.22 27.21 0.27
N THR A 254 2.90 27.02 -1.01
CA THR A 254 3.24 27.97 -2.08
C THR A 254 2.02 28.73 -2.63
N THR A 255 0.80 28.15 -2.54
CA THR A 255 -0.39 28.68 -3.18
C THR A 255 -1.49 29.00 -2.19
N ASP A 256 -2.39 29.94 -2.56
CA ASP A 256 -3.57 30.27 -1.76
C ASP A 256 -4.53 29.09 -1.66
N ALA A 257 -4.69 28.30 -2.73
CA ALA A 257 -5.49 27.09 -2.70
C ALA A 257 -5.01 26.06 -1.65
N GLN A 258 -3.69 25.97 -1.44
CA GLN A 258 -3.14 25.16 -0.34
C GLN A 258 -3.49 25.72 1.03
N ARG A 259 -3.38 27.06 1.22
CA ARG A 259 -3.73 27.73 2.47
C ARG A 259 -5.21 27.58 2.81
N GLU A 260 -6.09 27.77 1.83
CA GLU A 260 -7.54 27.60 1.97
C GLU A 260 -7.91 26.16 2.32
N LEU A 261 -7.30 25.17 1.66
CA LEU A 261 -7.51 23.76 2.00
C LEU A 261 -7.12 23.48 3.46
N LEU A 262 -5.96 23.97 3.91
CA LEU A 262 -5.50 23.76 5.28
C LEU A 262 -6.41 24.46 6.30
N ALA A 263 -6.93 25.66 6.00
CA ALA A 263 -7.90 26.35 6.83
C ALA A 263 -9.21 25.54 6.95
N ARG A 264 -9.77 25.05 5.85
CA ARG A 264 -10.96 24.18 5.84
C ARG A 264 -10.73 22.89 6.64
N LEU A 265 -9.56 22.27 6.49
CA LEU A 265 -9.20 21.06 7.23
C LEU A 265 -9.10 21.31 8.74
N THR A 266 -8.46 22.41 9.14
CA THR A 266 -8.32 22.79 10.55
C THR A 266 -9.67 23.10 11.19
N ALA A 267 -10.60 23.69 10.43
CA ALA A 267 -11.96 23.97 10.91
C ALA A 267 -12.83 22.68 11.00
N ALA A 268 -12.64 21.72 10.08
CA ALA A 268 -13.48 20.52 10.00
C ALA A 268 -13.02 19.36 10.89
N VAL A 269 -11.72 19.24 11.13
CA VAL A 269 -11.11 18.10 11.85
C VAL A 269 -10.85 18.49 13.31
N ALA A 270 -11.33 17.72 14.27
CA ALA A 270 -11.04 17.97 15.68
C ALA A 270 -9.54 17.79 16.01
N THR A 271 -9.05 18.54 16.99
CA THR A 271 -7.64 18.46 17.42
C THR A 271 -7.22 17.04 17.76
N GLY A 272 -6.07 16.61 17.25
CA GLY A 272 -5.53 15.25 17.43
C GLY A 272 -6.15 14.19 16.53
N MET A 273 -7.20 14.52 15.79
CA MET A 273 -7.83 13.61 14.84
C MET A 273 -7.22 13.71 13.44
N TYR A 274 -7.47 12.72 12.61
CA TYR A 274 -7.04 12.67 11.21
C TYR A 274 -8.21 12.99 10.26
N VAL A 275 -7.87 13.35 9.02
CA VAL A 275 -8.85 13.66 7.97
C VAL A 275 -9.68 12.43 7.63
N GLY A 276 -10.93 12.40 8.08
CA GLY A 276 -11.86 11.31 7.87
C GLY A 276 -13.15 11.54 8.65
N ARG A 277 -14.15 10.72 8.37
CA ARG A 277 -15.46 10.84 9.03
C ARG A 277 -15.31 10.66 10.54
N PRO A 278 -15.82 11.58 11.35
CA PRO A 278 -15.81 11.43 12.81
C PRO A 278 -16.44 10.12 13.28
N GLY A 279 -15.87 9.51 14.30
CA GLY A 279 -16.35 8.22 14.85
C GLY A 279 -15.94 6.98 14.04
N HIS A 280 -15.40 7.13 12.83
CA HIS A 280 -14.90 6.01 12.05
C HIS A 280 -13.47 5.63 12.43
N THR A 281 -13.20 4.33 12.51
CA THR A 281 -11.82 3.82 12.60
C THR A 281 -11.06 4.07 11.31
N SER A 282 -9.73 4.00 11.35
CA SER A 282 -8.86 4.11 10.15
C SER A 282 -9.25 3.10 9.06
N THR A 283 -9.62 1.86 9.45
CA THR A 283 -10.10 0.83 8.52
C THR A 283 -11.41 1.23 7.86
N GLN A 284 -12.38 1.73 8.62
CA GLN A 284 -13.67 2.17 8.09
C GLN A 284 -13.49 3.36 7.13
N ASN A 285 -12.66 4.36 7.48
CA ASN A 285 -12.34 5.48 6.60
C ASN A 285 -11.62 5.00 5.33
N SER A 286 -10.74 4.03 5.43
CA SER A 286 -10.07 3.43 4.27
C SER A 286 -11.07 2.72 3.35
N THR A 287 -11.96 1.90 3.89
CA THR A 287 -13.02 1.22 3.14
C THR A 287 -13.94 2.23 2.47
N ARG A 288 -14.34 3.29 3.20
CA ARG A 288 -15.18 4.37 2.65
C ARG A 288 -14.49 5.11 1.50
N PHE A 289 -13.21 5.45 1.66
CA PHE A 289 -12.42 6.08 0.60
C PHE A 289 -12.45 5.25 -0.68
N TYR A 290 -12.12 3.96 -0.61
CA TYR A 290 -12.09 3.09 -1.80
C TYR A 290 -13.48 2.82 -2.38
N TYR A 291 -14.53 2.81 -1.57
CA TYR A 291 -15.89 2.74 -2.06
C TYR A 291 -16.25 3.98 -2.88
N VAL A 292 -15.98 5.18 -2.33
CA VAL A 292 -16.34 6.44 -2.98
C VAL A 292 -15.56 6.63 -4.29
N ILE A 293 -14.24 6.48 -4.30
CA ILE A 293 -13.46 6.66 -5.53
C ILE A 293 -13.90 5.70 -6.64
N ARG A 294 -14.26 4.44 -6.32
CA ARG A 294 -14.82 3.50 -7.30
C ARG A 294 -16.19 3.92 -7.79
N ARG A 295 -17.06 4.40 -6.91
CA ARG A 295 -18.38 4.91 -7.28
C ARG A 295 -18.31 6.06 -8.30
N PHE A 296 -17.30 6.91 -8.20
CA PHE A 296 -17.07 8.04 -9.10
C PHE A 296 -16.13 7.71 -10.28
N GLY A 297 -15.93 6.45 -10.54
CA GLY A 297 -15.17 5.99 -11.71
C GLY A 297 -13.65 6.17 -11.59
N ILE A 298 -13.10 6.55 -10.43
CA ILE A 298 -11.67 6.75 -10.23
C ILE A 298 -11.00 5.37 -10.12
N SER A 299 -10.90 4.69 -11.25
CA SER A 299 -10.29 3.37 -11.43
C SER A 299 -9.65 3.26 -12.81
N LYS A 300 -8.73 2.31 -12.99
CA LYS A 300 -8.09 2.06 -14.29
C LYS A 300 -9.08 1.64 -15.36
N ASP A 301 -10.13 0.90 -14.96
CA ASP A 301 -11.09 0.30 -15.87
C ASP A 301 -12.18 1.28 -16.33
N GLN A 302 -12.40 2.39 -15.62
CA GLN A 302 -13.42 3.39 -15.94
C GLN A 302 -12.78 4.67 -16.49
N LEU A 303 -12.30 5.56 -15.63
CA LEU A 303 -11.67 6.81 -16.05
C LEU A 303 -10.19 6.66 -16.45
N GLY A 304 -9.61 5.46 -16.35
CA GLY A 304 -8.19 5.23 -16.62
C GLY A 304 -7.24 5.84 -15.59
N VAL A 305 -7.76 6.38 -14.49
CA VAL A 305 -7.00 7.03 -13.42
C VAL A 305 -7.24 6.38 -12.07
N VAL A 306 -6.32 6.58 -11.15
CA VAL A 306 -6.46 6.17 -9.74
C VAL A 306 -6.11 7.37 -8.85
N ALA A 307 -6.50 7.33 -7.57
CA ALA A 307 -6.20 8.43 -6.64
C ALA A 307 -4.69 8.74 -6.55
N HIS A 308 -3.82 7.74 -6.71
CA HIS A 308 -2.36 7.94 -6.75
C HIS A 308 -1.90 8.74 -8.00
N GLY A 309 -2.69 8.78 -9.06
CA GLY A 309 -2.45 9.60 -10.25
C GLY A 309 -2.38 11.10 -9.95
N LEU A 310 -3.07 11.58 -8.90
CA LEU A 310 -2.93 12.97 -8.42
C LEU A 310 -1.52 13.28 -7.93
N ARG A 311 -0.84 12.30 -7.32
CA ARG A 311 0.56 12.47 -6.94
C ARG A 311 1.51 12.44 -8.16
N HIS A 312 1.18 11.66 -9.20
CA HIS A 312 1.90 11.74 -10.47
C HIS A 312 1.72 13.11 -11.13
N GLN A 313 0.49 13.65 -11.09
CA GLN A 313 0.20 15.00 -11.55
C GLN A 313 1.09 16.02 -10.83
N HIS A 314 1.01 16.07 -9.53
CA HIS A 314 1.79 16.99 -8.69
C HIS A 314 3.30 16.88 -8.92
N ALA A 315 3.82 15.64 -9.06
CA ALA A 315 5.24 15.41 -9.35
C ALA A 315 5.69 15.97 -10.70
N ASN A 316 4.86 15.83 -11.73
CA ASN A 316 5.17 16.34 -13.05
C ASN A 316 5.04 17.85 -13.13
N ASP A 317 4.04 18.45 -12.46
CA ASP A 317 3.83 19.90 -12.41
C ASP A 317 4.99 20.58 -11.69
N GLU A 318 5.45 20.04 -10.56
CA GLU A 318 6.61 20.53 -9.82
C GLU A 318 7.91 20.39 -10.60
N TYR A 319 8.08 19.25 -11.29
CA TYR A 319 9.24 19.09 -12.17
C TYR A 319 9.25 20.13 -13.29
N GLU A 320 8.12 20.35 -13.95
CA GLU A 320 7.96 21.29 -15.03
C GLU A 320 8.22 22.73 -14.55
N SER A 321 7.70 23.10 -13.39
CA SER A 321 7.97 24.38 -12.74
C SER A 321 9.47 24.59 -12.46
N ALA A 322 10.16 23.55 -11.96
CA ALA A 322 11.58 23.63 -11.63
C ALA A 322 12.50 23.58 -12.87
N ALA A 323 12.12 22.81 -13.89
CA ALA A 323 12.93 22.60 -15.10
C ALA A 323 12.63 23.62 -16.21
N GLY A 324 11.52 24.35 -16.13
CA GLY A 324 11.03 25.24 -17.19
C GLY A 324 10.55 24.53 -18.45
N ALA A 325 10.35 23.19 -18.38
CA ALA A 325 9.87 22.38 -19.49
C ALA A 325 9.25 21.05 -19.01
N PRO A 326 8.35 20.44 -19.82
CA PRO A 326 7.69 19.20 -19.47
C PRO A 326 8.66 18.06 -19.14
N SER A 327 8.23 17.14 -18.27
CA SER A 327 8.97 15.92 -17.96
C SER A 327 9.04 14.95 -19.17
N ARG A 328 9.90 13.94 -19.08
CA ARG A 328 10.04 12.92 -20.14
C ARG A 328 8.75 12.16 -20.44
N VAL A 329 7.94 11.84 -19.43
CA VAL A 329 6.66 11.16 -19.66
C VAL A 329 5.61 12.07 -20.32
N ARG A 330 5.84 13.41 -20.29
CA ARG A 330 5.04 14.42 -20.99
C ARG A 330 5.69 14.87 -22.31
N GLY A 331 6.71 14.16 -22.80
CA GLY A 331 7.37 14.44 -24.07
C GLY A 331 8.47 15.52 -24.01
N GLY A 332 8.80 16.03 -22.83
CA GLY A 332 9.80 17.08 -22.68
C GLY A 332 11.25 16.59 -22.85
N ALA A 333 12.13 17.53 -23.20
CA ALA A 333 13.57 17.34 -23.26
C ALA A 333 14.24 18.52 -22.56
N VAL A 334 14.97 18.24 -21.48
CA VAL A 334 15.63 19.23 -20.62
C VAL A 334 17.13 18.98 -20.62
N ARG A 335 17.95 20.02 -20.52
CA ARG A 335 19.38 19.88 -20.36
C ARG A 335 19.74 19.06 -19.13
N PRO A 336 20.78 18.19 -19.15
CA PRO A 336 21.09 17.27 -18.04
C PRO A 336 21.22 17.93 -16.66
N ALA A 337 21.83 19.11 -16.58
CA ALA A 337 21.99 19.83 -15.32
C ALA A 337 20.65 20.26 -14.73
N LEU A 338 19.75 20.85 -15.54
CA LEU A 338 18.40 21.24 -15.10
C LEU A 338 17.53 20.03 -14.77
N ASP A 339 17.66 18.92 -15.54
CA ASP A 339 16.97 17.66 -15.23
C ASP A 339 17.38 17.12 -13.86
N ALA A 340 18.68 17.14 -13.55
CA ALA A 340 19.19 16.67 -12.26
C ALA A 340 18.66 17.50 -11.09
N GLU A 341 18.68 18.81 -11.20
CA GLU A 341 18.18 19.73 -10.18
C GLU A 341 16.65 19.58 -9.97
N ALA A 342 15.87 19.61 -11.05
CA ALA A 342 14.43 19.43 -10.98
C ALA A 342 14.03 18.08 -10.39
N ARG A 343 14.76 16.99 -10.72
CA ARG A 343 14.56 15.66 -10.12
C ARG A 343 14.85 15.64 -8.64
N GLN A 344 15.91 16.30 -8.22
CA GLN A 344 16.28 16.39 -6.81
C GLN A 344 15.19 17.12 -6.03
N ARG A 345 14.73 18.27 -6.54
CA ARG A 345 13.65 19.07 -5.95
C ARG A 345 12.33 18.26 -5.87
N THR A 346 11.90 17.65 -6.98
CA THR A 346 10.73 16.79 -7.02
C THR A 346 10.84 15.60 -6.05
N ALA A 347 12.00 14.95 -5.98
CA ALA A 347 12.21 13.84 -5.06
C ALA A 347 12.06 14.28 -3.60
N ARG A 348 12.59 15.44 -3.22
CA ARG A 348 12.46 16.02 -1.87
C ARG A 348 11.01 16.30 -1.54
N LEU A 349 10.31 16.99 -2.42
CA LEU A 349 8.88 17.29 -2.27
C LEU A 349 8.05 16.03 -1.99
N LEU A 350 8.37 14.96 -2.69
CA LEU A 350 7.70 13.66 -2.55
C LEU A 350 8.23 12.80 -1.37
N GLY A 351 9.20 13.29 -0.59
CA GLY A 351 9.79 12.58 0.54
C GLY A 351 10.69 11.41 0.16
N HIS A 352 11.34 11.50 -1.01
CA HIS A 352 12.33 10.53 -1.45
C HIS A 352 13.75 11.01 -1.17
N ASN A 353 14.60 10.14 -0.61
CA ASN A 353 15.99 10.47 -0.32
C ASN A 353 16.90 10.41 -1.56
N ARG A 354 16.48 9.74 -2.62
CA ARG A 354 17.28 9.49 -3.84
C ARG A 354 16.57 10.11 -5.04
N PRO A 355 17.22 11.00 -5.81
CA PRO A 355 16.62 11.65 -6.99
C PRO A 355 16.13 10.64 -8.03
N ARG A 356 16.84 9.51 -8.20
CA ARG A 356 16.43 8.45 -9.15
C ARG A 356 15.02 7.89 -8.91
N VAL A 357 14.50 7.99 -7.67
CA VAL A 357 13.13 7.51 -7.36
C VAL A 357 12.08 8.40 -8.02
N ALA A 358 12.37 9.66 -8.32
CA ALA A 358 11.47 10.52 -9.09
C ALA A 358 11.18 9.95 -10.49
N SER A 359 12.08 9.11 -11.04
CA SER A 359 11.87 8.46 -12.35
C SER A 359 10.58 7.62 -12.43
N CYS A 360 10.04 7.15 -11.31
CA CYS A 360 8.75 6.46 -11.31
C CYS A 360 7.54 7.37 -11.58
N TYR A 361 7.75 8.71 -11.57
CA TYR A 361 6.73 9.72 -11.88
C TYR A 361 7.02 10.43 -13.20
N ILE A 362 8.29 10.86 -13.42
CA ILE A 362 8.68 11.81 -14.46
C ILE A 362 9.49 11.16 -15.60
N GLY A 363 9.70 9.85 -15.57
CA GLY A 363 10.40 9.10 -16.62
C GLY A 363 11.93 9.05 -16.46
N LYS A 364 12.61 8.52 -17.47
CA LYS A 364 14.06 8.25 -17.45
C LYS A 364 14.88 9.56 -17.34
N SER A 365 15.95 9.54 -16.52
CA SER A 365 16.90 10.65 -16.44
C SER A 365 17.83 10.68 -17.67
N LEU A 366 18.22 11.89 -18.09
CA LEU A 366 19.19 12.09 -19.16
C LEU A 366 20.62 11.77 -18.72
N ALA A 367 20.92 11.92 -17.42
CA ALA A 367 22.25 11.61 -16.86
C ALA A 367 22.52 10.08 -16.75
N ALA A 368 21.51 9.23 -16.92
CA ALA A 368 21.65 7.78 -16.71
C ALA A 368 22.41 7.04 -17.84
N ASN A 369 22.90 7.74 -18.86
CA ASN A 369 23.72 7.13 -19.94
C ASN A 369 25.23 7.14 -19.65
N ALA A 370 25.67 7.77 -18.54
CA ALA A 370 27.10 7.86 -18.21
C ALA A 370 27.59 6.75 -17.26
N ASP A 371 26.68 6.12 -16.49
CA ASP A 371 27.05 5.10 -15.49
C ASP A 371 26.39 3.76 -15.80
N GLY A 372 26.99 3.04 -16.73
CA GLY A 372 26.60 1.67 -17.06
C GLY A 372 27.13 0.65 -16.07
N HIS A 373 26.76 0.72 -14.79
CA HIS A 373 26.80 -0.43 -13.84
C HIS A 373 26.09 0.00 -12.55
N SER A 374 24.90 -0.48 -12.33
CA SER A 374 24.23 -0.33 -11.05
C SER A 374 23.88 -1.72 -10.49
N THR A 375 24.61 -2.11 -9.47
CA THR A 375 24.26 -3.20 -8.57
C THR A 375 22.86 -2.95 -7.98
N ALA A 376 21.94 -3.84 -8.26
CA ALA A 376 20.58 -3.81 -7.74
C ALA A 376 20.58 -4.10 -6.23
N GLU A 377 20.40 -3.08 -5.41
CA GLU A 377 19.95 -3.28 -4.03
C GLU A 377 18.47 -3.71 -4.04
N PRO A 378 18.06 -4.61 -3.13
CA PRO A 378 16.70 -5.13 -3.10
C PRO A 378 15.70 -4.01 -2.87
N ALA A 379 14.73 -3.90 -3.77
CA ALA A 379 13.64 -2.95 -3.72
C ALA A 379 12.78 -3.18 -2.47
N GLU A 380 12.65 -2.17 -1.61
CA GLU A 380 11.60 -2.13 -0.61
C GLU A 380 10.26 -2.12 -1.36
N SER A 381 9.44 -3.15 -1.12
CA SER A 381 8.16 -3.36 -1.81
C SER A 381 7.22 -2.16 -1.64
N SER A 382 6.85 -1.54 -2.74
CA SER A 382 5.78 -0.56 -2.81
C SER A 382 4.43 -1.29 -2.77
N GLY A 383 3.89 -1.47 -1.56
CA GLY A 383 2.56 -2.01 -1.36
C GLY A 383 1.48 -0.95 -1.55
N ASP A 384 1.19 -0.57 -2.77
CA ASP A 384 -0.01 0.20 -3.15
C ASP A 384 -0.70 -0.45 -4.37
N ALA A 385 -0.81 -1.79 -4.36
CA ALA A 385 -1.78 -2.47 -5.19
C ALA A 385 -3.05 -2.66 -4.37
N ALA A 386 -4.13 -1.97 -4.74
CA ALA A 386 -5.46 -2.24 -4.21
C ALA A 386 -5.76 -3.74 -4.34
N PRO A 387 -6.36 -4.39 -3.33
CA PRO A 387 -6.78 -5.77 -3.46
C PRO A 387 -7.86 -5.85 -4.56
N GLN A 388 -7.59 -6.57 -5.62
CA GLN A 388 -8.62 -6.95 -6.57
C GLN A 388 -9.58 -7.91 -5.87
N PRO A 389 -10.90 -7.69 -5.91
CA PRO A 389 -11.85 -8.70 -5.49
C PRO A 389 -11.71 -9.88 -6.45
N GLY A 390 -11.46 -11.07 -5.91
CA GLY A 390 -11.54 -12.31 -6.65
C GLY A 390 -12.89 -12.38 -7.35
N ALA A 391 -12.90 -12.63 -8.64
CA ALA A 391 -14.08 -13.01 -9.39
C ALA A 391 -14.68 -14.24 -8.71
N GLY A 392 -15.78 -14.04 -8.01
CA GLY A 392 -16.61 -15.12 -7.50
C GLY A 392 -17.22 -15.82 -8.72
N ASP A 393 -16.80 -17.03 -8.94
CA ASP A 393 -17.44 -17.95 -9.85
C ASP A 393 -18.88 -18.19 -9.36
N ARG A 394 -19.83 -17.63 -10.12
CA ARG A 394 -21.24 -18.01 -10.01
C ARG A 394 -21.52 -18.99 -11.12
N THR A 395 -21.47 -20.26 -10.79
CA THR A 395 -22.22 -21.26 -11.54
C THR A 395 -23.06 -22.08 -10.58
N THR A 396 -24.37 -21.90 -10.76
CA THR A 396 -25.56 -22.72 -10.41
C THR A 396 -25.45 -23.59 -9.18
#